data_c9ad73103262c6fa3c31167c795a8679
#
_entry.id   c9ad73103262c6fa3c31167c795a8679
#
_cell.length_a   1.000
_cell.length_b   1.000
_cell.length_c   1.000
_cell.angle_alpha   90.00
_cell.angle_beta   90.00
_cell.angle_gamma   90.00
#
_symmetry.space_group_name_H-M   'P 1'
#
loop_
_entity.id
_entity.type
_entity.pdbx_description
1 polymer ?
#
loop_
_entity_poly.entity_id
_entity_poly.type
_entity_poly.pdbx_seq_one_letter_code
_entity_poly.pdbx_strand_id
1 'polypeptide(L)' 'MSDFRLKVFQSVAKNLSFTKASQELFVSQPAITKHIQELETCYQTRLFDRQGNKISLTEAGKLLLEDRKSVV' A
#
# COMPACT_ATOMS: atom_id res chain seq x y z
N MET A 1 3.53 10.82 14.69
CA MET A 1 3.81 9.81 13.67
C MET A 1 3.06 10.08 12.39
N SER A 2 3.76 10.08 11.31
CA SER A 2 3.14 10.37 10.03
C SER A 2 2.32 9.18 9.53
N ASP A 3 1.10 9.46 9.13
CA ASP A 3 0.24 8.41 8.58
C ASP A 3 0.25 8.40 7.06
N PHE A 4 1.14 9.18 6.46
CA PHE A 4 1.14 9.26 5.01
C PHE A 4 1.45 7.92 4.37
N ARG A 5 2.36 7.14 4.97
CA ARG A 5 2.65 5.82 4.43
C ARG A 5 1.42 4.93 4.44
N LEU A 6 0.60 5.05 5.48
CA LEU A 6 -0.64 4.28 5.54
C LEU A 6 -1.65 4.77 4.54
N LYS A 7 -1.69 6.08 4.27
CA LYS A 7 -2.53 6.60 3.20
C LYS A 7 -2.10 6.05 1.85
N VAL A 8 -0.79 5.98 1.62
CA VAL A 8 -0.26 5.41 0.39
C VAL A 8 -0.69 3.96 0.28
N PHE A 9 -0.54 3.20 1.36
CA PHE A 9 -0.96 1.81 1.37
C PHE A 9 -2.45 1.66 1.04
N GLN A 10 -3.29 2.47 1.66
CA GLN A 10 -4.72 2.40 1.43
C GLN A 10 -5.06 2.73 -0.03
N SER A 11 -4.40 3.74 -0.58
CA SER A 11 -4.66 4.13 -1.95
C SER A 11 -4.26 3.03 -2.93
N VAL A 12 -3.09 2.42 -2.72
CA VAL A 12 -2.65 1.32 -3.57
C VAL A 12 -3.58 0.12 -3.42
N ALA A 13 -3.98 -0.18 -2.19
CA ALA A 13 -4.87 -1.32 -1.95
C ALA A 13 -6.23 -1.11 -2.59
N LYS A 14 -6.75 0.09 -2.51
CA LYS A 14 -8.04 0.41 -3.08
C LYS A 14 -8.03 0.32 -4.60
N ASN A 15 -6.98 0.86 -5.20
CA ASN A 15 -6.89 0.94 -6.66
C ASN A 15 -6.20 -0.28 -7.27
N LEU A 16 -5.45 -1.02 -6.47
CA LEU A 16 -4.59 -2.11 -6.93
C LEU A 16 -3.72 -1.62 -8.08
N SER A 17 -3.21 -0.40 -7.96
CA SER A 17 -2.41 0.23 -8.98
C SER A 17 -1.53 1.29 -8.35
N PHE A 18 -0.23 1.19 -8.60
CA PHE A 18 0.71 2.20 -8.12
C PHE A 18 0.53 3.51 -8.90
N THR A 19 0.23 3.40 -10.19
CA THR A 19 0.00 4.58 -11.02
C THR A 19 -1.20 5.37 -10.53
N LYS A 20 -2.31 4.69 -10.30
CA LYS A 20 -3.50 5.39 -9.85
C LYS A 20 -3.31 5.98 -8.46
N ALA A 21 -2.60 5.27 -7.59
CA ALA A 21 -2.33 5.80 -6.27
C ALA A 21 -1.50 7.08 -6.35
N SER A 22 -0.50 7.12 -7.23
CA SER A 22 0.31 8.32 -7.38
C SER A 22 -0.53 9.48 -7.88
N GLN A 23 -1.46 9.22 -8.78
CA GLN A 23 -2.33 10.27 -9.28
C GLN A 23 -3.30 10.76 -8.21
N GLU A 24 -3.82 9.83 -7.43
CA GLU A 24 -4.78 10.19 -6.39
C GLU A 24 -4.13 11.04 -5.31
N LEU A 25 -2.89 10.72 -4.95
CA LEU A 25 -2.21 11.39 -3.86
C LEU A 25 -1.29 12.52 -4.32
N PHE A 26 -1.21 12.75 -5.62
CA PHE A 26 -0.38 13.81 -6.20
C PHE A 26 1.09 13.66 -5.82
N VAL A 27 1.58 12.43 -5.86
CA VAL A 27 3.00 12.15 -5.62
C VAL A 27 3.52 11.28 -6.75
N SER A 28 4.83 11.23 -6.89
CA SER A 28 5.42 10.45 -7.96
C SER A 28 5.28 8.96 -7.66
N GLN A 29 5.30 8.16 -8.73
CA GLN A 29 5.20 6.71 -8.59
C GLN A 29 6.38 6.14 -7.79
N PRO A 30 7.63 6.59 -8.02
CA PRO A 30 8.73 6.11 -7.17
C PRO A 30 8.52 6.41 -5.69
N ALA A 31 7.88 7.54 -5.36
CA ALA A 31 7.57 7.83 -3.97
C ALA A 31 6.59 6.82 -3.38
N ILE A 32 5.57 6.45 -4.18
CA ILE A 32 4.62 5.43 -3.75
C ILE A 32 5.36 4.12 -3.46
N THR A 33 6.21 3.70 -4.39
CA THR A 33 6.97 2.47 -4.23
C THR A 33 7.83 2.50 -2.97
N LYS A 34 8.48 3.63 -2.73
CA LYS A 34 9.35 3.76 -1.57
C LYS A 34 8.56 3.63 -0.28
N HIS A 35 7.42 4.30 -0.20
CA HIS A 35 6.60 4.23 1.00
C HIS A 35 6.10 2.81 1.27
N ILE A 36 5.71 2.10 0.21
CA ILE A 36 5.26 0.73 0.37
C ILE A 36 6.41 -0.16 0.84
N GLN A 37 7.60 0.03 0.28
CA GLN A 37 8.76 -0.74 0.70
C GLN A 37 9.11 -0.48 2.16
N GLU A 38 8.98 0.77 2.60
CA GLU A 38 9.22 1.09 3.99
C GLU A 38 8.24 0.39 4.92
N LEU A 39 6.98 0.33 4.53
CA LEU A 39 5.99 -0.39 5.31
C LEU A 39 6.29 -1.88 5.34
N GLU A 40 6.65 -2.45 4.20
CA GLU A 40 6.98 -3.87 4.15
C GLU A 40 8.18 -4.20 5.03
N THR A 41 9.16 -3.30 5.04
CA THR A 41 10.31 -3.48 5.92
C THR A 41 9.89 -3.36 7.38
N CYS A 42 9.03 -2.41 7.68
CA CYS A 42 8.58 -2.18 9.04
C CYS A 42 7.82 -3.40 9.60
N TYR A 43 6.96 -3.99 8.78
CA TYR A 43 6.20 -5.17 9.19
C TYR A 43 6.93 -6.48 8.90
N GLN A 44 8.08 -6.40 8.24
CA GLN A 44 8.90 -7.56 7.89
C GLN A 44 8.12 -8.59 7.09
N THR A 45 7.28 -8.11 6.17
CA THR A 45 6.49 -8.98 5.33
C THR A 45 6.06 -8.21 4.10
N ARG A 46 5.70 -8.94 3.06
CA ARG A 46 5.21 -8.30 1.85
C ARG A 46 3.73 -7.98 2.00
N LEU A 47 3.38 -6.78 1.58
CA LEU A 47 1.98 -6.33 1.63
C LEU A 47 1.30 -6.46 0.29
N PHE A 48 2.07 -6.39 -0.80
CA PHE A 48 1.54 -6.53 -2.14
C PHE A 48 2.33 -7.57 -2.90
N ASP A 49 1.64 -8.29 -3.74
CA ASP A 49 2.24 -9.31 -4.59
C ASP A 49 2.05 -8.88 -6.04
N ARG A 50 3.06 -9.10 -6.85
CA ARG A 50 3.01 -8.74 -8.26
C ARG A 50 3.09 -10.01 -9.10
N GLN A 51 2.13 -10.17 -10.01
CA GLN A 51 2.16 -11.23 -10.98
C GLN A 51 1.91 -10.64 -12.35
N GLY A 52 2.96 -10.57 -13.14
CA GLY A 52 2.86 -9.93 -14.43
C GLY A 52 2.50 -8.47 -14.27
N ASN A 53 1.40 -8.07 -14.85
CA ASN A 53 0.92 -6.69 -14.77
C ASN A 53 -0.08 -6.46 -13.65
N LYS A 54 -0.31 -7.47 -12.82
CA LYS A 54 -1.34 -7.36 -11.80
C LYS A 54 -0.74 -7.26 -10.43
N ILE A 55 -1.40 -6.48 -9.58
CA ILE A 55 -1.04 -6.33 -8.19
C ILE A 55 -2.18 -6.87 -7.35
N SER A 56 -1.84 -7.60 -6.30
CA SER A 56 -2.83 -8.09 -5.36
C SER A 56 -2.31 -7.93 -3.95
N LEU A 57 -3.23 -7.93 -3.00
CA LEU A 57 -2.85 -7.88 -1.60
C LEU A 57 -2.41 -9.26 -1.13
N THR A 58 -1.31 -9.28 -0.36
CA THR A 58 -0.95 -10.50 0.34
C THR A 58 -1.85 -10.69 1.54
N GLU A 59 -1.72 -11.84 2.19
CA GLU A 59 -2.45 -12.09 3.43
C GLU A 59 -2.18 -10.98 4.45
N ALA A 60 -0.91 -10.61 4.60
CA ALA A 60 -0.53 -9.56 5.53
C ALA A 60 -1.14 -8.21 5.12
N GLY A 61 -1.17 -7.92 3.82
CA GLY A 61 -1.78 -6.69 3.34
C GLY A 61 -3.25 -6.64 3.64
N LYS A 62 -3.94 -7.77 3.49
CA LYS A 62 -5.36 -7.82 3.79
C LYS A 62 -5.61 -7.59 5.27
N LEU A 63 -4.78 -8.18 6.13
CA LEU A 63 -4.93 -7.99 7.56
C LEU A 63 -4.71 -6.54 7.96
N LEU A 64 -3.70 -5.91 7.39
CA LEU A 64 -3.44 -4.51 7.69
C LEU A 64 -4.60 -3.62 7.26
N LEU A 65 -5.15 -3.89 6.09
CA LEU A 65 -6.27 -3.11 5.58
C LEU A 65 -7.51 -3.29 6.45
N GLU A 66 -7.79 -4.51 6.86
CA GLU A 66 -8.94 -4.78 7.72
C GLU A 66 -8.77 -4.14 9.08
N ASP A 67 -7.56 -4.18 9.61
CA ASP A 67 -7.30 -3.60 10.92
C ASP A 67 -7.62 -2.11 10.91
N ARG A 68 -7.26 -1.43 9.83
CA ARG A 68 -7.55 -0.02 9.69
C ARG A 68 -9.05 0.25 9.57
N LYS A 69 -9.77 -0.69 8.97
CA LYS A 69 -11.21 -0.52 8.78
C LYS A 69 -12.01 -0.85 10.02
N SER A 70 -11.50 -1.74 10.83
CA SER A 70 -12.26 -2.24 11.97
C SER A 70 -12.07 -1.41 13.21
N VAL A 71 -11.53 -0.23 13.09
CA VAL A 71 -11.48 0.70 14.20
C VAL A 71 -12.89 1.19 14.45
N VAL A 72 -13.43 0.79 15.54
CA VAL A 72 -14.79 1.14 15.89
C VAL A 72 -14.78 2.00 17.12
#